data_eea78ef9aec896811949203c422a71fd
#
_entry.id   eea78ef9aec896811949203c422a71fd
#
_cell.length_a   1.000
_cell.length_b   1.000
_cell.length_c   1.000
_cell.angle_alpha   90.00
_cell.angle_beta   90.00
_cell.angle_gamma   90.00
#
_symmetry.space_group_name_H-M   'P 1'
#
loop_
_entity.id
_entity.type
_entity.pdbx_description
1 polymer ?
#
loop_
_entity_poly.entity_id
_entity_poly.type
_entity_poly.pdbx_seq_one_letter_code
_entity_poly.pdbx_strand_id
1 'polypeptide(L)'
;AENISTGAERQRHYRAVTALKKNPCEENLWKCVVAFRGYKFKKLSGLPFTYKLKKGRGDEFTKELWIDRRESSKSLAWSSVMLAYQNIGEIGTVVERPKALGDIRGVSYIYGMFYRFGLINVPDEAKEKMKHPQNRKK
;
A
#
# COMPACT_ATOMS: atom_id res chain seq x y z
N ALA A 1 10.50 -16.89 12.89
CA ALA A 1 9.53 -16.62 12.83
C ALA A 1 9.22 -15.22 12.79
N GLU A 2 10.01 -14.64 12.40
CA GLU A 2 10.01 -13.40 12.32
C GLU A 2 9.08 -12.89 11.39
N ASN A 3 8.49 -13.65 10.58
CA ASN A 3 7.52 -13.17 9.67
C ASN A 3 6.16 -13.02 10.27
N ILE A 4 6.02 -13.43 11.49
CA ILE A 4 4.72 -13.36 12.12
C ILE A 4 4.52 -12.00 12.71
N SER A 5 3.43 -11.36 12.33
CA SER A 5 3.10 -10.07 12.91
C SER A 5 2.79 -10.22 14.38
N THR A 6 3.34 -9.33 15.17
CA THR A 6 2.99 -9.31 16.58
C THR A 6 1.61 -8.69 16.74
N GLY A 7 1.05 -8.87 17.91
CA GLY A 7 -0.23 -8.22 18.19
C GLY A 7 -0.13 -6.72 18.09
N ALA A 8 1.03 -6.18 18.48
CA ALA A 8 1.21 -4.74 18.41
C ALA A 8 1.22 -4.25 16.97
N GLU A 9 1.83 -5.01 16.06
CA GLU A 9 1.85 -4.63 14.65
C GLU A 9 0.46 -4.67 14.06
N ARG A 10 -0.30 -5.71 14.37
CA ARG A 10 -1.65 -5.81 13.84
C ARG A 10 -2.53 -4.67 14.36
N GLN A 11 -2.33 -4.28 15.61
CA GLN A 11 -3.04 -3.15 16.16
C GLN A 11 -2.70 -1.86 15.44
N ARG A 12 -1.43 -1.65 15.15
CA ARG A 12 -1.02 -0.45 14.42
C ARG A 12 -1.65 -0.40 13.05
N HIS A 13 -1.65 -1.55 12.36
CA HIS A 13 -2.25 -1.61 11.04
C HIS A 13 -3.74 -1.31 11.09
N TYR A 14 -4.42 -1.92 12.04
CA TYR A 14 -5.85 -1.72 12.19
C TYR A 14 -6.19 -0.27 12.49
N ARG A 15 -5.44 0.33 13.42
CA ARG A 15 -5.70 1.71 13.79
C ARG A 15 -5.46 2.66 12.63
N ALA A 16 -4.40 2.43 11.87
CA ALA A 16 -4.09 3.31 10.75
C ALA A 16 -5.16 3.23 9.68
N VAL A 17 -5.59 2.03 9.34
CA VAL A 17 -6.62 1.85 8.33
C VAL A 17 -7.94 2.43 8.82
N THR A 18 -8.28 2.20 10.07
CA THR A 18 -9.52 2.73 10.62
C THR A 18 -9.54 4.25 10.61
N ALA A 19 -8.40 4.86 10.98
CA ALA A 19 -8.32 6.33 10.98
C ALA A 19 -8.47 6.86 9.56
N LEU A 20 -7.85 6.20 8.60
CA LEU A 20 -7.96 6.65 7.22
C LEU A 20 -9.39 6.55 6.71
N LYS A 21 -10.09 5.48 7.07
CA LYS A 21 -11.47 5.33 6.65
C LYS A 21 -12.38 6.37 7.26
N LYS A 22 -12.13 6.70 8.53
CA LYS A 22 -12.95 7.69 9.20
C LYS A 22 -12.65 9.10 8.71
N ASN A 23 -11.40 9.37 8.38
CA ASN A 23 -11.01 10.71 7.99
C ASN A 23 -9.99 10.62 6.86
N PRO A 24 -10.46 10.43 5.62
CA PRO A 24 -9.55 10.29 4.48
C PRO A 24 -8.80 11.60 4.24
N CYS A 25 -7.51 11.57 4.41
CA CYS A 25 -6.68 12.75 4.18
C CYS A 25 -5.24 12.29 3.99
N GLU A 26 -4.43 13.22 3.49
CA GLU A 26 -3.04 12.88 3.22
C GLU A 26 -2.31 12.44 4.48
N GLU A 27 -2.56 13.11 5.57
CA GLU A 27 -1.87 12.78 6.81
C GLU A 27 -2.16 11.35 7.25
N ASN A 28 -3.42 10.96 7.20
CA ASN A 28 -3.77 9.60 7.60
C ASN A 28 -3.28 8.57 6.60
N LEU A 29 -3.22 8.94 5.32
CA LEU A 29 -2.64 8.04 4.33
C LEU A 29 -1.16 7.83 4.62
N TRP A 30 -0.44 8.90 4.96
CA TRP A 30 0.96 8.77 5.30
C TRP A 30 1.16 7.90 6.53
N LYS A 31 0.27 8.02 7.51
CA LYS A 31 0.35 7.18 8.69
C LYS A 31 0.17 5.71 8.35
N CYS A 32 -0.70 5.41 7.39
CA CYS A 32 -0.84 4.04 6.92
C CYS A 32 0.44 3.55 6.27
N VAL A 33 1.07 4.40 5.46
CA VAL A 33 2.31 4.02 4.80
C VAL A 33 3.39 3.70 5.83
N VAL A 34 3.48 4.51 6.86
CA VAL A 34 4.47 4.27 7.92
C VAL A 34 4.15 3.00 8.68
N ALA A 35 2.87 2.79 9.01
CA ALA A 35 2.47 1.64 9.79
C ALA A 35 2.71 0.32 9.06
N PHE A 36 2.59 0.35 7.74
CA PHE A 36 2.71 -0.87 6.94
C PHE A 36 4.09 -1.06 6.33
N ARG A 37 5.08 -0.29 6.73
CA ARG A 37 6.41 -0.50 6.17
C ARG A 37 6.87 -1.92 6.52
N GLY A 38 7.44 -2.60 5.54
CA GLY A 38 7.87 -3.97 5.73
C GLY A 38 6.78 -5.01 5.55
N TYR A 39 5.54 -4.58 5.42
CA TYR A 39 4.43 -5.50 5.21
C TYR A 39 4.53 -6.09 3.81
N LYS A 40 4.17 -7.36 3.66
CA LYS A 40 4.26 -8.02 2.36
C LYS A 40 2.95 -7.83 1.61
N PHE A 41 2.96 -6.90 0.67
CA PHE A 41 1.82 -6.66 -0.19
C PHE A 41 1.90 -7.55 -1.41
N LYS A 42 0.83 -7.60 -2.19
CA LYS A 42 0.84 -8.29 -3.47
C LYS A 42 0.35 -7.37 -4.56
N LYS A 43 0.98 -7.46 -5.72
CA LYS A 43 0.52 -6.75 -6.90
C LYS A 43 -0.61 -7.52 -7.55
N LEU A 44 -1.25 -6.89 -8.53
CA LEU A 44 -2.31 -7.57 -9.29
C LEU A 44 -1.80 -8.86 -9.92
N SER A 45 -0.55 -8.92 -10.29
CA SER A 45 0.03 -10.13 -10.86
C SER A 45 0.20 -11.24 -9.83
N GLY A 46 0.02 -10.94 -8.55
CA GLY A 46 0.23 -11.90 -7.49
C GLY A 46 1.63 -11.89 -6.93
N LEU A 47 2.53 -11.11 -7.51
CA LEU A 47 3.90 -11.06 -7.02
C LEU A 47 3.97 -10.22 -5.75
N PRO A 48 4.69 -10.72 -4.73
CA PRO A 48 4.79 -9.97 -3.49
C PRO A 48 5.81 -8.84 -3.58
N PHE A 49 5.61 -7.83 -2.74
CA PHE A 49 6.59 -6.77 -2.59
C PHE A 49 6.47 -6.17 -1.20
N THR A 50 7.54 -5.58 -0.75
CA THR A 50 7.53 -4.80 0.48
C THR A 50 8.17 -3.46 0.14
N TYR A 51 8.05 -2.52 1.07
CA TYR A 51 8.79 -1.28 0.94
C TYR A 51 9.37 -0.91 2.28
N LYS A 52 10.39 -0.09 2.24
CA LYS A 52 10.92 0.47 3.46
C LYS A 52 11.04 1.97 3.29
N LEU A 53 11.16 2.65 4.41
CA LEU A 53 11.30 4.09 4.44
C LEU A 53 12.68 4.41 4.99
N LYS A 54 13.26 5.49 4.50
CA LYS A 54 14.57 5.91 4.97
C LYS A 54 14.41 7.19 5.75
N LYS A 55 15.26 7.37 6.74
CA LYS A 55 15.24 8.58 7.53
C LYS A 55 16.11 9.64 6.87
N GLY A 56 15.62 10.85 6.88
CA GLY A 56 16.39 11.97 6.40
C GLY A 56 16.93 12.75 7.59
N ARG A 57 17.13 14.02 7.37
CA ARG A 57 17.61 14.87 8.44
C ARG A 57 16.56 14.96 9.53
N GLY A 58 17.01 15.11 10.75
CA GLY A 58 16.08 15.26 11.85
C GLY A 58 15.41 13.99 12.25
N ASP A 59 15.92 12.86 11.76
CA ASP A 59 15.43 11.56 12.19
C ASP A 59 13.99 11.28 11.78
N GLU A 60 13.50 11.99 10.78
CA GLU A 60 12.16 11.75 10.25
C GLU A 60 12.25 11.01 8.95
N PHE A 61 11.22 10.20 8.65
CA PHE A 61 11.18 9.49 7.39
C PHE A 61 11.00 10.45 6.24
N THR A 62 11.78 10.26 5.18
CA THR A 62 11.53 10.97 3.94
C THR A 62 10.28 10.39 3.29
N LYS A 63 9.60 11.20 2.52
CA LYS A 63 8.38 10.73 1.86
C LYS A 63 8.70 10.11 0.52
N GLU A 64 9.43 9.01 0.61
CA GLU A 64 9.81 8.25 -0.54
C GLU A 64 9.84 6.79 -0.12
N LEU A 65 9.14 5.95 -0.86
CA LEU A 65 9.04 4.54 -0.53
C LEU A 65 10.05 3.77 -1.36
N TRP A 66 10.83 2.93 -0.71
CA TRP A 66 11.84 2.13 -1.42
C TRP A 66 11.28 0.72 -1.57
N ILE A 67 10.75 0.46 -2.75
CA ILE A 67 10.14 -0.83 -3.04
C ILE A 67 11.22 -1.89 -3.17
N ASP A 68 11.08 -2.95 -2.41
CA ASP A 68 12.04 -4.03 -2.44
C ASP A 68 11.57 -5.07 -3.46
N ARG A 69 12.25 -5.11 -4.58
CA ARG A 69 11.92 -6.03 -5.66
C ARG A 69 12.97 -7.10 -5.75
N ARG A 70 12.68 -8.11 -6.56
CA ARG A 70 13.58 -9.25 -6.67
C ARG A 70 14.97 -8.85 -7.14
N GLU A 71 15.07 -7.93 -8.06
CA GLU A 71 16.35 -7.61 -8.65
C GLU A 71 16.99 -6.38 -8.08
N SER A 72 16.20 -5.41 -7.73
CA SER A 72 16.75 -4.19 -7.18
C SER A 72 15.62 -3.42 -6.56
N SER A 73 15.97 -2.48 -5.69
CA SER A 73 14.94 -1.64 -5.11
C SER A 73 14.61 -0.51 -6.07
N LYS A 74 13.43 0.04 -5.91
CA LYS A 74 12.95 1.12 -6.75
C LYS A 74 12.26 2.13 -5.87
N SER A 75 12.58 3.40 -6.06
CA SER A 75 11.95 4.42 -5.26
C SER A 75 10.60 4.80 -5.86
N LEU A 76 9.67 5.12 -4.97
CA LEU A 76 8.33 5.55 -5.35
C LEU A 76 8.09 6.87 -4.64
N ALA A 77 7.94 7.92 -5.42
CA ALA A 77 7.80 9.25 -4.84
C ALA A 77 6.42 9.42 -4.21
N TRP A 78 6.38 10.19 -3.14
CA TRP A 78 5.11 10.45 -2.47
C TRP A 78 4.14 11.18 -3.40
N SER A 79 4.66 12.04 -4.27
CA SER A 79 3.79 12.74 -5.22
C SER A 79 3.03 11.77 -6.12
N SER A 80 3.66 10.66 -6.47
CA SER A 80 2.97 9.65 -7.28
C SER A 80 1.83 9.01 -6.49
N VAL A 81 2.08 8.71 -5.22
CA VAL A 81 1.05 8.13 -4.37
C VAL A 81 -0.12 9.10 -4.21
N MET A 82 0.20 10.38 -4.01
CA MET A 82 -0.84 11.39 -3.83
C MET A 82 -1.64 11.61 -5.09
N LEU A 83 -1.00 11.53 -6.25
CA LEU A 83 -1.72 11.69 -7.49
C LEU A 83 -2.74 10.57 -7.66
N ALA A 84 -2.34 9.33 -7.38
CA ALA A 84 -3.27 8.22 -7.44
C ALA A 84 -4.40 8.40 -6.44
N TYR A 85 -4.06 8.86 -5.24
CA TYR A 85 -5.06 9.06 -4.21
C TYR A 85 -6.10 10.10 -4.64
N GLN A 86 -5.64 11.19 -5.23
CA GLN A 86 -6.55 12.22 -5.72
C GLN A 86 -7.42 11.70 -6.84
N ASN A 87 -6.87 10.85 -7.70
CA ASN A 87 -7.63 10.33 -8.82
C ASN A 87 -8.78 9.44 -8.38
N ILE A 88 -8.69 8.81 -7.21
CA ILE A 88 -9.80 8.01 -6.71
C ILE A 88 -11.05 8.88 -6.58
N GLY A 89 -10.88 10.12 -6.19
CA GLY A 89 -12.02 11.00 -6.05
C GLY A 89 -12.75 11.24 -7.35
N GLU A 90 -12.06 11.09 -8.48
CA GLU A 90 -12.68 11.32 -9.78
C GLU A 90 -13.22 10.04 -10.40
N ILE A 91 -12.49 8.93 -10.22
CA ILE A 91 -12.88 7.70 -10.91
C ILE A 91 -13.72 6.77 -10.04
N GLY A 92 -13.77 7.04 -8.74
CA GLY A 92 -14.51 6.18 -7.83
C GLY A 92 -13.63 5.15 -7.18
N THR A 93 -14.21 4.39 -6.25
CA THR A 93 -13.42 3.45 -5.46
C THR A 93 -13.30 2.07 -6.08
N VAL A 94 -14.07 1.75 -7.11
CA VAL A 94 -13.93 0.46 -7.78
C VAL A 94 -12.91 0.61 -8.88
N VAL A 95 -11.76 -0.03 -8.71
CA VAL A 95 -10.64 0.14 -9.61
C VAL A 95 -10.25 -1.22 -10.18
N GLU A 96 -10.49 -1.41 -11.46
CA GLU A 96 -10.34 -2.73 -12.06
C GLU A 96 -8.89 -3.11 -12.32
N ARG A 97 -8.04 -2.13 -12.53
CA ARG A 97 -6.64 -2.40 -12.80
C ARG A 97 -5.81 -1.17 -12.42
N PRO A 98 -4.50 -1.37 -12.26
CA PRO A 98 -3.67 -0.26 -11.76
C PRO A 98 -3.73 0.99 -12.61
N LYS A 99 -3.75 0.83 -13.93
CA LYS A 99 -3.74 2.02 -14.79
C LYS A 99 -5.00 2.86 -14.68
N ALA A 100 -6.07 2.29 -14.13
CA ALA A 100 -7.26 3.09 -13.88
C ALA A 100 -6.99 4.20 -12.88
N LEU A 101 -5.97 4.03 -12.03
CA LEU A 101 -5.58 5.10 -11.10
C LEU A 101 -4.81 6.22 -11.80
N GLY A 102 -4.42 6.01 -13.05
CA GLY A 102 -3.68 7.00 -13.79
C GLY A 102 -2.40 6.41 -14.36
N ASP A 103 -1.84 7.11 -15.33
CA ASP A 103 -0.57 6.68 -15.92
C ASP A 103 0.55 7.20 -15.03
N ILE A 104 0.75 6.51 -13.93
CA ILE A 104 1.63 6.95 -12.85
C ILE A 104 2.76 5.94 -12.70
N ARG A 105 3.97 6.43 -12.55
CA ARG A 105 5.11 5.56 -12.34
C ARG A 105 4.94 4.81 -11.03
N GLY A 106 5.08 3.49 -11.09
CA GLY A 106 4.93 2.68 -9.89
C GLY A 106 3.49 2.39 -9.51
N VAL A 107 2.55 2.64 -10.41
CA VAL A 107 1.14 2.53 -10.07
C VAL A 107 0.75 1.11 -9.69
N SER A 108 1.44 0.09 -10.20
CA SER A 108 1.09 -1.28 -9.83
C SER A 108 1.34 -1.55 -8.35
N TYR A 109 2.35 -0.90 -7.78
CA TYR A 109 2.60 -1.02 -6.35
C TYR A 109 1.58 -0.25 -5.55
N ILE A 110 1.23 0.94 -6.03
CA ILE A 110 0.23 1.76 -5.36
C ILE A 110 -1.11 1.04 -5.32
N TYR A 111 -1.46 0.37 -6.41
CA TYR A 111 -2.71 -0.38 -6.49
C TYR A 111 -2.78 -1.41 -5.37
N GLY A 112 -1.70 -2.17 -5.17
CA GLY A 112 -1.68 -3.18 -4.12
C GLY A 112 -1.77 -2.57 -2.73
N MET A 113 -1.10 -1.44 -2.53
CA MET A 113 -1.15 -0.76 -1.25
C MET A 113 -2.55 -0.22 -0.96
N PHE A 114 -3.15 0.43 -1.94
CA PHE A 114 -4.46 1.04 -1.73
C PHE A 114 -5.52 -0.02 -1.48
N TYR A 115 -5.41 -1.16 -2.15
CA TYR A 115 -6.34 -2.24 -1.88
C TYR A 115 -6.22 -2.70 -0.42
N ARG A 116 -4.99 -2.88 0.05
CA ARG A 116 -4.80 -3.34 1.44
C ARG A 116 -5.28 -2.31 2.44
N PHE A 117 -5.09 -1.02 2.13
CA PHE A 117 -5.53 0.04 3.03
C PHE A 117 -7.05 0.23 3.01
N GLY A 118 -7.74 -0.42 2.09
CA GLY A 118 -9.19 -0.27 2.02
C GLY A 118 -9.65 0.94 1.27
N LEU A 119 -8.75 1.57 0.51
CA LEU A 119 -9.12 2.77 -0.25
C LEU A 119 -9.83 2.43 -1.55
N ILE A 120 -9.59 1.26 -2.11
CA ILE A 120 -10.21 0.86 -3.37
C ILE A 120 -10.75 -0.55 -3.25
N ASN A 121 -11.74 -0.85 -4.09
CA ASN A 121 -12.23 -2.20 -4.28
C ASN A 121 -11.75 -2.69 -5.63
N VAL A 122 -11.52 -3.99 -5.72
CA VAL A 122 -11.00 -4.58 -6.94
C VAL A 122 -11.91 -5.74 -7.34
N PRO A 123 -11.86 -6.16 -8.61
CA PRO A 123 -12.67 -7.30 -9.05
C PRO A 123 -12.28 -8.57 -8.31
N ASP A 124 -13.20 -9.54 -8.30
CA ASP A 124 -12.94 -10.78 -7.58
C ASP A 124 -11.70 -11.50 -8.07
N GLU A 125 -11.45 -11.46 -9.37
CA GLU A 125 -10.24 -12.08 -9.89
C GLU A 125 -8.99 -11.44 -9.31
N ALA A 126 -9.01 -10.12 -9.18
CA ALA A 126 -7.87 -9.42 -8.61
C ALA A 126 -7.73 -9.74 -7.14
N LYS A 127 -8.85 -9.87 -6.44
CA LYS A 127 -8.79 -10.19 -5.02
C LYS A 127 -8.08 -11.50 -4.78
N GLU A 128 -8.34 -12.49 -5.63
CA GLU A 128 -7.68 -13.78 -5.47
C GLU A 128 -6.17 -13.67 -5.62
N LYS A 129 -5.72 -12.90 -6.58
CA LYS A 129 -4.30 -12.77 -6.82
C LYS A 129 -3.60 -11.96 -5.74
N MET A 130 -4.31 -11.02 -5.14
CA MET A 130 -3.73 -10.12 -4.17
C MET A 130 -3.98 -10.55 -2.74
N LYS A 131 -4.60 -11.70 -2.55
CA LYS A 131 -4.91 -12.19 -1.23
C LYS A 131 -3.64 -12.46 -0.44
N HIS A 132 -3.68 -12.09 0.82
CA HIS A 132 -2.53 -12.35 1.68
C HIS A 132 -2.36 -13.85 1.89
N PRO A 133 -1.14 -14.36 1.79
CA PRO A 133 -0.96 -15.82 1.87
C PRO A 133 -1.49 -16.44 3.14
N GLN A 134 -1.48 -15.74 4.23
CA GLN A 134 -1.95 -16.31 5.47
C GLN A 134 -3.40 -16.62 5.49
N ASN A 135 -4.14 -16.06 4.62
CA ASN A 135 -5.57 -16.30 4.61
C ASN A 135 -5.99 -17.54 3.90
N ARG A 136 -5.02 -18.28 3.42
CA ARG A 136 -5.39 -19.43 2.77
C ARG A 136 -5.71 -20.46 3.62
N LYS A 137 -6.33 -20.99 3.79
CA LYS A 137 -6.57 -21.91 4.50
C LYS A 137 -6.63 -22.99 4.01
N LYS A 138 -6.54 -23.46 4.08
CA LYS A 138 -6.77 -24.40 3.82
C LYS A 138 -6.94 -24.90 4.00
#